data_17ffc85982e01d90df0777fdba54538f
#
_entry.id   17ffc85982e01d90df0777fdba54538f
#
_cell.length_a   1.000
_cell.length_b   1.000
_cell.length_c   1.000
_cell.angle_alpha   90.00
_cell.angle_beta   90.00
_cell.angle_gamma   90.00
#
_symmetry.space_group_name_H-M   'P 1'
#
loop_
_entity.id
_entity.type
_entity.pdbx_description
1 polymer ?
#
loop_
_entity_poly.entity_id
_entity_poly.type
_entity_poly.pdbx_seq_one_letter_code
_entity_poly.pdbx_strand_id
1 'polypeptide(L)'
;MKKLTMAGGLLTATALTVALAGCSGGSGGAGDANTIRVAYQTTATFNQMQTLMENAKKEYEAAHKGVTVELVPIQAEGADYYTKLALMNKSASTAPDVQYEDTFKIQSDAAAGYLLPLDDYLAKWDDWSQFAEGAKQAGLGPDGKTYGVSLGTDTRGLWYNKEIFAKAGISVPWQPKTWADVLSAAEKVKAADPDVIPINVYSGKTAGEAASMQGLEMLLYGTEDTLYDTSAKKWVVGSQGFKDSLQFVSDVYQGGLGPSLQQALDPNIFTSVTADWLPSSKLAIALDGSWQSAAWVEGGTAAWPAWSDTLGIAAMPTQKGQAPGTTSMSGGWTLAIGKNTKNADAAWDFLSTAVNKDNATAYNIDNSQIAVRSDVAQSSEYLDANPSFKTFSSFVDTTHFRPATEDYDKISNQIQVAMEAVMTGQSSVDDAAAAYDQAVIGIVGEENTQKG
;
A
#
# COMPACT_ATOMS: atom_id res chain seq x y z
N MET A 1 -34.99 -5.51 63.46
CA MET A 1 -34.73 -5.55 64.93
C MET A 1 -33.34 -6.10 65.19
N LYS A 2 -32.55 -5.40 65.89
CA LYS A 2 -31.26 -5.42 66.59
C LYS A 2 -30.22 -4.62 65.86
N LYS A 3 -30.04 -3.51 66.27
CA LYS A 3 -29.38 -2.56 67.17
C LYS A 3 -27.93 -2.95 67.57
N LEU A 4 -27.00 -2.02 67.19
CA LEU A 4 -25.93 -1.41 67.93
C LEU A 4 -24.76 -2.32 68.34
N THR A 5 -23.53 -1.88 68.23
CA THR A 5 -22.93 -0.82 69.06
C THR A 5 -21.63 -0.27 68.44
N MET A 6 -21.43 1.02 68.57
CA MET A 6 -20.17 1.74 68.46
C MET A 6 -19.20 1.39 69.61
N ALA A 7 -17.91 1.33 69.29
CA ALA A 7 -16.87 1.60 70.27
C ALA A 7 -15.73 2.35 69.58
N GLY A 8 -15.50 3.56 70.00
CA GLY A 8 -14.41 4.42 69.59
C GLY A 8 -13.11 4.05 70.33
N GLY A 9 -12.01 4.32 69.73
CA GLY A 9 -10.66 4.19 70.27
C GLY A 9 -9.76 5.25 69.65
N LEU A 10 -9.30 6.11 70.53
CA LEU A 10 -8.54 7.34 70.34
C LEU A 10 -7.07 7.04 69.95
N LEU A 11 -6.55 7.81 69.04
CA LEU A 11 -5.21 8.41 68.93
C LEU A 11 -3.95 7.70 69.39
N THR A 12 -3.00 7.57 68.43
CA THR A 12 -1.65 8.13 68.65
C THR A 12 -1.03 8.50 67.28
N ALA A 13 -0.79 9.78 67.06
CA ALA A 13 -0.02 10.34 66.02
C ALA A 13 1.47 10.09 66.22
N THR A 14 2.08 9.29 65.38
CA THR A 14 3.55 9.22 65.31
C THR A 14 3.97 9.82 63.97
N ALA A 15 4.55 11.00 64.02
CA ALA A 15 5.15 11.67 62.89
C ALA A 15 6.43 10.91 62.48
N LEU A 16 6.38 10.24 61.32
CA LEU A 16 7.57 9.73 60.65
C LEU A 16 7.92 10.71 59.54
N THR A 17 8.92 11.50 59.74
CA THR A 17 9.61 12.29 58.74
C THR A 17 10.34 11.34 57.81
N VAL A 18 9.75 11.03 56.65
CA VAL A 18 10.44 10.35 55.54
C VAL A 18 11.08 11.43 54.68
N ALA A 19 12.39 11.45 54.68
CA ALA A 19 13.21 12.23 53.76
C ALA A 19 12.87 11.80 52.30
N LEU A 20 12.26 12.70 51.54
CA LEU A 20 12.18 12.55 50.09
C LEU A 20 13.58 12.72 49.49
N ALA A 21 14.29 11.61 49.31
CA ALA A 21 15.36 11.53 48.34
C ALA A 21 14.69 11.62 46.96
N GLY A 22 14.86 12.77 46.28
CA GLY A 22 14.37 12.99 44.93
C GLY A 22 15.01 12.03 43.97
N CYS A 23 14.25 11.00 43.53
CA CYS A 23 14.47 10.38 42.28
C CYS A 23 13.86 11.35 41.25
N SER A 24 14.68 12.08 40.53
CA SER A 24 14.27 12.74 39.30
C SER A 24 13.89 11.64 38.33
N GLY A 25 12.63 11.24 38.35
CA GLY A 25 12.01 10.40 37.39
C GLY A 25 11.93 11.15 36.09
N GLY A 26 12.37 10.51 35.02
CA GLY A 26 12.49 11.03 33.69
C GLY A 26 11.25 11.80 33.22
N SER A 27 11.48 13.02 32.77
CA SER A 27 10.58 13.79 31.96
C SER A 27 10.36 13.03 30.63
N GLY A 28 9.31 12.25 30.57
CA GLY A 28 8.77 11.84 29.27
C GLY A 28 8.21 13.06 28.55
N GLY A 29 8.86 13.46 27.46
CA GLY A 29 8.25 14.45 26.59
C GLY A 29 9.13 15.62 26.19
N ALA A 30 10.07 15.37 25.35
CA ALA A 30 10.63 16.19 24.28
C ALA A 30 11.75 15.32 23.72
N GLY A 31 11.65 14.90 22.47
CA GLY A 31 12.69 14.10 21.84
C GLY A 31 14.05 14.71 22.13
N ASP A 32 14.97 13.89 22.59
CA ASP A 32 16.38 14.28 22.73
C ASP A 32 16.84 14.70 21.32
N ALA A 33 17.51 15.87 21.21
CA ALA A 33 18.04 16.37 19.95
C ALA A 33 19.02 15.39 19.27
N ASN A 34 19.48 14.39 19.99
CA ASN A 34 20.35 13.34 19.50
C ASN A 34 19.60 12.03 19.16
N THR A 35 18.29 11.99 19.24
CA THR A 35 17.50 10.80 18.88
C THR A 35 16.62 11.07 17.67
N ILE A 36 16.71 10.21 16.66
CA ILE A 36 15.85 10.21 15.45
C ILE A 36 14.84 9.07 15.59
N ARG A 37 13.56 9.38 15.62
CA ARG A 37 12.47 8.41 15.67
C ARG A 37 11.97 8.09 14.26
N VAL A 38 12.01 6.82 13.89
CA VAL A 38 11.66 6.35 12.55
C VAL A 38 10.46 5.43 12.64
N ALA A 39 9.30 5.87 12.14
CA ALA A 39 8.09 5.06 12.09
C ALA A 39 7.93 4.40 10.72
N TYR A 40 7.64 3.09 10.72
CA TYR A 40 7.42 2.32 9.50
C TYR A 40 6.46 1.16 9.74
N GLN A 41 5.85 0.70 8.64
CA GLN A 41 4.92 -0.41 8.65
C GLN A 41 5.64 -1.76 8.70
N THR A 42 5.06 -2.70 9.44
CA THR A 42 5.32 -4.13 9.31
C THR A 42 3.99 -4.88 9.23
N THR A 43 3.94 -5.96 8.45
CA THR A 43 2.76 -6.83 8.38
C THR A 43 3.15 -8.30 8.60
N ALA A 44 2.18 -9.20 8.60
CA ALA A 44 2.45 -10.63 8.78
C ALA A 44 3.23 -11.23 7.59
N THR A 45 3.05 -10.69 6.39
CA THR A 45 3.64 -11.21 5.14
C THR A 45 4.75 -10.33 4.57
N PHE A 46 4.83 -9.04 4.95
CA PHE A 46 5.81 -8.10 4.45
C PHE A 46 6.49 -7.36 5.59
N ASN A 47 7.75 -7.71 5.88
CA ASN A 47 8.58 -7.14 6.95
C ASN A 47 9.93 -6.58 6.45
N GLN A 48 10.13 -6.48 5.15
CA GLN A 48 11.37 -6.05 4.51
C GLN A 48 11.77 -4.63 4.91
N MET A 49 10.77 -3.79 5.23
CA MET A 49 11.02 -2.44 5.72
C MET A 49 11.79 -2.44 7.04
N GLN A 50 11.57 -3.42 7.91
CA GLN A 50 12.35 -3.56 9.14
C GLN A 50 13.83 -3.79 8.82
N THR A 51 14.13 -4.69 7.88
CA THR A 51 15.52 -4.97 7.46
C THR A 51 16.19 -3.71 6.91
N LEU A 52 15.52 -2.95 6.05
CA LEU A 52 16.03 -1.68 5.55
C LEU A 52 16.34 -0.70 6.69
N MET A 53 15.40 -0.53 7.63
CA MET A 53 15.58 0.42 8.74
C MET A 53 16.69 -0.01 9.70
N GLU A 54 16.84 -1.29 9.96
CA GLU A 54 17.94 -1.83 10.78
C GLU A 54 19.31 -1.61 10.11
N ASN A 55 19.42 -1.85 8.81
CA ASN A 55 20.64 -1.60 8.04
C ASN A 55 20.99 -0.11 8.02
N ALA A 56 20.03 0.75 7.68
CA ALA A 56 20.22 2.20 7.66
C ALA A 56 20.60 2.73 9.04
N LYS A 57 19.96 2.25 10.12
CA LYS A 57 20.32 2.59 11.50
C LYS A 57 21.77 2.23 11.81
N LYS A 58 22.19 1.01 11.52
CA LYS A 58 23.55 0.53 11.75
C LYS A 58 24.59 1.38 11.03
N GLU A 59 24.35 1.68 9.77
CA GLU A 59 25.22 2.50 8.93
C GLU A 59 25.28 3.93 9.48
N TYR A 60 24.13 4.53 9.74
CA TYR A 60 24.02 5.92 10.20
C TYR A 60 24.68 6.12 11.58
N GLU A 61 24.39 5.27 12.56
CA GLU A 61 24.98 5.36 13.94
C GLU A 61 26.50 5.10 13.91
N ALA A 62 27.00 4.33 12.94
CA ALA A 62 28.44 4.13 12.77
C ALA A 62 29.14 5.41 12.29
N ALA A 63 28.49 6.18 11.43
CA ALA A 63 29.01 7.45 10.90
C ALA A 63 28.77 8.64 11.86
N HIS A 64 27.69 8.64 12.64
CA HIS A 64 27.26 9.76 13.48
C HIS A 64 27.32 9.41 14.98
N LYS A 65 28.52 9.49 15.55
CA LYS A 65 28.73 9.13 16.97
C LYS A 65 27.95 10.03 17.92
N GLY A 66 27.18 9.43 18.82
CA GLY A 66 26.37 10.12 19.82
C GLY A 66 24.93 10.41 19.36
N VAL A 67 24.57 10.03 18.14
CA VAL A 67 23.16 10.00 17.67
C VAL A 67 22.60 8.59 17.87
N THR A 68 21.35 8.51 18.26
CA THR A 68 20.59 7.26 18.40
C THR A 68 19.42 7.25 17.43
N VAL A 69 19.20 6.14 16.73
CA VAL A 69 18.01 5.93 15.90
C VAL A 69 17.04 5.01 16.67
N GLU A 70 15.88 5.54 17.01
CA GLU A 70 14.76 4.78 17.60
C GLU A 70 13.84 4.27 16.49
N LEU A 71 13.87 2.96 16.26
CA LEU A 71 12.96 2.32 15.30
C LEU A 71 11.61 2.06 15.96
N VAL A 72 10.54 2.53 15.32
CA VAL A 72 9.15 2.43 15.79
C VAL A 72 8.32 1.65 14.77
N PRO A 73 8.40 0.30 14.75
CA PRO A 73 7.60 -0.52 13.87
C PRO A 73 6.12 -0.43 14.26
N ILE A 74 5.27 -0.16 13.28
CA ILE A 74 3.82 -0.15 13.43
C ILE A 74 3.29 -1.43 12.77
N GLN A 75 2.99 -2.43 13.58
CA GLN A 75 2.38 -3.66 13.08
C GLN A 75 0.90 -3.39 12.80
N ALA A 76 0.56 -3.26 11.52
CA ALA A 76 -0.80 -2.99 11.07
C ALA A 76 -0.93 -3.25 9.57
N GLU A 77 -2.10 -3.73 9.18
CA GLU A 77 -2.50 -3.90 7.78
C GLU A 77 -3.26 -2.66 7.28
N GLY A 78 -3.14 -2.36 5.99
CA GLY A 78 -3.97 -1.40 5.26
C GLY A 78 -4.25 -0.07 6.00
N ALA A 79 -5.53 0.29 6.11
CA ALA A 79 -6.00 1.54 6.68
C ALA A 79 -5.64 1.77 8.15
N ASP A 80 -5.41 0.69 8.92
CA ASP A 80 -5.00 0.80 10.33
C ASP A 80 -3.62 1.42 10.48
N TYR A 81 -2.70 1.15 9.55
CA TYR A 81 -1.39 1.78 9.52
C TYR A 81 -1.52 3.31 9.38
N TYR A 82 -2.25 3.76 8.37
CA TYR A 82 -2.45 5.20 8.13
C TYR A 82 -3.13 5.90 9.29
N THR A 83 -4.12 5.24 9.91
CA THR A 83 -4.80 5.77 11.10
C THR A 83 -3.84 5.95 12.28
N LYS A 84 -2.99 4.95 12.56
CA LYS A 84 -2.00 5.01 13.63
C LYS A 84 -0.96 6.09 13.38
N LEU A 85 -0.43 6.18 12.15
CA LEU A 85 0.56 7.18 11.77
C LEU A 85 -0.01 8.60 11.86
N ALA A 86 -1.24 8.83 11.37
CA ALA A 86 -1.92 10.11 11.48
C ALA A 86 -2.17 10.52 12.95
N LEU A 87 -2.47 9.56 13.84
CA LEU A 87 -2.58 9.84 15.28
C LEU A 87 -1.24 10.25 15.89
N MET A 88 -0.14 9.62 15.49
CA MET A 88 1.21 10.00 15.93
C MET A 88 1.54 11.43 15.46
N ASN A 89 1.24 11.77 14.22
CA ASN A 89 1.53 13.09 13.62
C ASN A 89 0.78 14.24 14.29
N LYS A 90 -0.39 13.99 14.89
CA LYS A 90 -1.19 15.02 15.59
C LYS A 90 -0.54 15.57 16.85
N SER A 91 0.47 14.90 17.41
CA SER A 91 1.12 15.32 18.65
C SER A 91 2.64 15.39 18.47
N ALA A 92 3.22 16.55 18.75
CA ALA A 92 4.67 16.76 18.68
C ALA A 92 5.48 15.81 19.60
N SER A 93 4.85 15.20 20.61
CA SER A 93 5.52 14.23 21.50
C SER A 93 5.54 12.81 20.94
N THR A 94 4.68 12.50 19.97
CA THR A 94 4.57 11.17 19.36
C THR A 94 4.94 11.16 17.89
N ALA A 95 4.95 12.32 17.22
CA ALA A 95 5.30 12.45 15.81
C ALA A 95 6.71 11.88 15.55
N PRO A 96 6.89 11.06 14.53
CA PRO A 96 8.19 10.58 14.10
C PRO A 96 9.00 11.69 13.41
N ASP A 97 10.33 11.57 13.44
CA ASP A 97 11.22 12.43 12.67
C ASP A 97 11.26 11.98 11.20
N VAL A 98 11.30 10.67 10.98
CA VAL A 98 11.20 10.04 9.64
C VAL A 98 10.05 9.04 9.66
N GLN A 99 9.27 9.02 8.59
CA GLN A 99 8.12 8.14 8.46
C GLN A 99 8.00 7.52 7.08
N TYR A 100 7.49 6.28 7.05
CA TYR A 100 7.20 5.53 5.84
C TYR A 100 5.80 5.91 5.38
N GLU A 101 5.70 6.56 4.20
CA GLU A 101 4.47 7.11 3.66
C GLU A 101 4.13 6.46 2.32
N ASP A 102 2.89 6.03 2.17
CA ASP A 102 2.37 5.64 0.86
C ASP A 102 2.21 6.87 -0.03
N THR A 103 2.54 6.75 -1.30
CA THR A 103 2.54 7.86 -2.26
C THR A 103 1.20 8.59 -2.36
N PHE A 104 0.06 7.89 -2.15
CA PHE A 104 -1.25 8.54 -2.19
C PHE A 104 -1.54 9.39 -0.95
N LYS A 105 -0.80 9.18 0.16
CA LYS A 105 -0.97 9.96 1.40
C LYS A 105 -0.20 11.28 1.39
N ILE A 106 0.84 11.38 0.56
CA ILE A 106 1.72 12.58 0.53
C ILE A 106 0.91 13.87 0.37
N GLN A 107 -0.06 13.90 -0.54
CA GLN A 107 -0.88 15.08 -0.79
C GLN A 107 -1.68 15.49 0.45
N SER A 108 -2.42 14.56 1.04
CA SER A 108 -3.26 14.80 2.20
C SER A 108 -2.45 15.15 3.46
N ASP A 109 -1.32 14.48 3.68
CA ASP A 109 -0.52 14.67 4.88
C ASP A 109 0.37 15.92 4.79
N ALA A 110 0.82 16.31 3.59
CA ALA A 110 1.43 17.62 3.35
C ALA A 110 0.41 18.76 3.55
N ALA A 111 -0.82 18.64 3.02
CA ALA A 111 -1.89 19.60 3.23
C ALA A 111 -2.29 19.73 4.71
N ALA A 112 -2.28 18.61 5.45
CA ALA A 112 -2.53 18.61 6.89
C ALA A 112 -1.38 19.20 7.72
N GLY A 113 -0.24 19.51 7.09
CA GLY A 113 0.93 20.07 7.75
C GLY A 113 1.71 19.07 8.61
N TYR A 114 1.63 17.79 8.28
CA TYR A 114 2.37 16.73 8.98
C TYR A 114 3.79 16.55 8.45
N LEU A 115 4.05 16.93 7.20
CA LEU A 115 5.31 16.69 6.52
C LEU A 115 6.15 17.96 6.36
N LEU A 116 7.47 17.79 6.29
CA LEU A 116 8.44 18.85 6.01
C LEU A 116 8.80 18.83 4.51
N PRO A 117 8.80 19.99 3.80
CA PRO A 117 9.26 20.02 2.40
C PRO A 117 10.79 19.78 2.33
N LEU A 118 11.21 19.00 1.32
CA LEU A 118 12.58 18.49 1.18
C LEU A 118 13.41 19.20 0.11
N ASP A 119 12.84 20.17 -0.63
CA ASP A 119 13.47 20.79 -1.81
C ASP A 119 14.87 21.35 -1.53
N ASP A 120 15.07 22.00 -0.38
CA ASP A 120 16.37 22.59 0.01
C ASP A 120 17.46 21.53 0.26
N TYR A 121 17.07 20.32 0.67
CA TYR A 121 17.95 19.16 0.85
C TYR A 121 18.22 18.49 -0.49
N LEU A 122 17.16 18.23 -1.27
CA LEU A 122 17.24 17.58 -2.57
C LEU A 122 18.12 18.37 -3.56
N ALA A 123 18.05 19.70 -3.53
CA ALA A 123 18.87 20.57 -4.38
C ALA A 123 20.40 20.42 -4.13
N LYS A 124 20.79 19.86 -2.98
CA LYS A 124 22.18 19.66 -2.58
C LYS A 124 22.63 18.20 -2.61
N TRP A 125 21.71 17.31 -2.95
CA TRP A 125 21.92 15.87 -2.93
C TRP A 125 22.15 15.34 -4.36
N ASP A 126 23.38 14.98 -4.67
CA ASP A 126 23.77 14.54 -6.03
C ASP A 126 23.00 13.30 -6.50
N ASP A 127 22.67 12.39 -5.58
CA ASP A 127 21.95 11.16 -5.87
C ASP A 127 20.50 11.41 -6.36
N TRP A 128 19.93 12.61 -6.10
CA TRP A 128 18.59 12.94 -6.59
C TRP A 128 18.47 12.85 -8.11
N SER A 129 19.57 13.05 -8.82
CA SER A 129 19.65 12.89 -10.28
C SER A 129 19.41 11.45 -10.75
N GLN A 130 19.62 10.46 -9.88
CA GLN A 130 19.42 9.05 -10.19
C GLN A 130 17.94 8.63 -10.18
N PHE A 131 17.08 9.40 -9.52
CA PHE A 131 15.68 9.03 -9.39
C PHE A 131 14.89 9.33 -10.67
N ALA A 132 14.08 8.36 -11.09
CA ALA A 132 13.17 8.47 -12.24
C ALA A 132 12.14 9.59 -12.03
N GLU A 133 11.72 10.25 -13.11
CA GLU A 133 10.81 11.40 -13.02
C GLU A 133 9.45 11.04 -12.39
N GLY A 134 8.90 9.87 -12.73
CA GLY A 134 7.67 9.36 -12.10
C GLY A 134 7.78 9.16 -10.58
N ALA A 135 8.97 8.72 -10.11
CA ALA A 135 9.23 8.56 -8.68
C ALA A 135 9.35 9.91 -7.95
N LYS A 136 9.89 10.94 -8.62
CA LYS A 136 9.94 12.31 -8.10
C LYS A 136 8.53 12.91 -7.98
N GLN A 137 7.68 12.67 -9.00
CA GLN A 137 6.28 13.10 -8.99
C GLN A 137 5.47 12.48 -7.84
N ALA A 138 5.76 11.23 -7.48
CA ALA A 138 5.06 10.52 -6.40
C ALA A 138 5.29 11.14 -5.01
N GLY A 139 6.36 11.92 -4.83
CA GLY A 139 6.67 12.64 -3.59
C GLY A 139 6.12 14.06 -3.51
N LEU A 140 5.40 14.56 -4.53
CA LEU A 140 4.93 15.95 -4.57
C LEU A 140 3.71 16.18 -3.69
N GLY A 141 3.74 17.27 -2.94
CA GLY A 141 2.59 17.81 -2.23
C GLY A 141 1.73 18.73 -3.10
N PRO A 142 0.59 19.25 -2.56
CA PRO A 142 -0.36 20.08 -3.31
C PRO A 142 0.21 21.45 -3.71
N ASP A 143 1.26 21.91 -3.06
CA ASP A 143 1.97 23.16 -3.35
C ASP A 143 3.12 22.97 -4.37
N GLY A 144 3.29 21.77 -4.92
CA GLY A 144 4.31 21.42 -5.89
C GLY A 144 5.70 21.20 -5.29
N LYS A 145 5.85 21.21 -3.97
CA LYS A 145 7.11 20.86 -3.29
C LYS A 145 7.18 19.35 -3.04
N THR A 146 8.40 18.86 -2.92
CA THR A 146 8.66 17.45 -2.62
C THR A 146 8.61 17.22 -1.10
N TYR A 147 7.86 16.22 -0.67
CA TYR A 147 7.70 15.84 0.73
C TYR A 147 8.14 14.40 1.01
N GLY A 148 8.34 13.58 -0.02
CA GLY A 148 8.77 12.20 0.13
C GLY A 148 9.80 11.80 -0.93
N VAL A 149 10.73 10.93 -0.53
CA VAL A 149 11.70 10.28 -1.43
C VAL A 149 11.28 8.85 -1.64
N SER A 150 11.01 8.48 -2.88
CA SER A 150 10.51 7.14 -3.24
C SER A 150 11.57 6.06 -2.99
N LEU A 151 11.13 4.95 -2.39
CA LEU A 151 11.96 3.76 -2.14
C LEU A 151 11.97 2.78 -3.31
N GLY A 152 10.91 2.78 -4.10
CA GLY A 152 10.67 1.91 -5.22
C GLY A 152 9.28 2.16 -5.78
N THR A 153 8.95 1.51 -6.89
CA THR A 153 7.60 1.49 -7.44
C THR A 153 7.16 0.04 -7.66
N ASP A 154 5.94 -0.15 -8.05
CA ASP A 154 5.35 -1.44 -8.35
C ASP A 154 4.47 -1.33 -9.60
N THR A 155 4.13 -2.46 -10.17
CA THR A 155 3.09 -2.60 -11.18
C THR A 155 2.20 -3.79 -10.83
N ARG A 156 1.00 -3.83 -11.39
CA ARG A 156 0.03 -4.89 -11.17
C ARG A 156 -0.22 -5.64 -12.47
N GLY A 157 -0.55 -6.92 -12.29
CA GLY A 157 -0.89 -7.82 -13.38
C GLY A 157 -1.63 -9.04 -12.85
N LEU A 158 -1.69 -10.06 -13.66
CA LEU A 158 -2.38 -11.31 -13.35
C LEU A 158 -1.34 -12.40 -13.07
N TRP A 159 -1.18 -12.77 -11.80
CA TRP A 159 -0.53 -14.00 -11.43
C TRP A 159 -1.45 -15.16 -11.75
N TYR A 160 -0.95 -16.21 -12.42
CA TYR A 160 -1.76 -17.39 -12.73
C TYR A 160 -1.00 -18.69 -12.48
N ASN A 161 -1.71 -19.72 -12.00
CA ASN A 161 -1.14 -21.03 -11.74
C ASN A 161 -1.14 -21.89 -13.03
N LYS A 162 0.06 -22.22 -13.51
CA LYS A 162 0.26 -22.95 -14.77
C LYS A 162 -0.31 -24.38 -14.72
N GLU A 163 -0.26 -25.04 -13.55
CA GLU A 163 -0.76 -26.40 -13.41
C GLU A 163 -2.29 -26.46 -13.41
N ILE A 164 -2.94 -25.51 -12.71
CA ILE A 164 -4.40 -25.37 -12.72
C ILE A 164 -4.87 -25.05 -14.14
N PHE A 165 -4.15 -24.17 -14.85
CA PHE A 165 -4.47 -23.82 -16.25
C PHE A 165 -4.36 -25.00 -17.18
N ALA A 166 -3.30 -25.82 -17.03
CA ALA A 166 -3.14 -27.04 -17.83
C ALA A 166 -4.29 -28.03 -17.60
N LYS A 167 -4.73 -28.22 -16.33
CA LYS A 167 -5.90 -29.05 -15.99
C LYS A 167 -7.20 -28.50 -16.60
N ALA A 168 -7.34 -27.19 -16.64
CA ALA A 168 -8.50 -26.52 -17.24
C ALA A 168 -8.43 -26.39 -18.80
N GLY A 169 -7.39 -26.96 -19.42
CA GLY A 169 -7.20 -26.89 -20.88
C GLY A 169 -6.87 -25.49 -21.37
N ILE A 170 -6.27 -24.63 -20.54
CA ILE A 170 -5.85 -23.28 -20.90
C ILE A 170 -4.36 -23.32 -21.27
N SER A 171 -4.02 -22.79 -22.45
CA SER A 171 -2.63 -22.74 -22.92
C SER A 171 -1.77 -21.79 -22.12
N VAL A 172 -0.50 -22.16 -21.88
CA VAL A 172 0.50 -21.32 -21.27
C VAL A 172 1.70 -21.14 -22.22
N PRO A 173 2.35 -19.97 -22.29
CA PRO A 173 2.07 -18.77 -21.52
C PRO A 173 0.71 -18.16 -21.87
N TRP A 174 -0.04 -17.74 -20.85
CA TRP A 174 -1.35 -17.14 -21.00
C TRP A 174 -1.23 -15.63 -21.27
N GLN A 175 -1.94 -15.16 -22.28
CA GLN A 175 -1.93 -13.77 -22.72
C GLN A 175 -3.35 -13.32 -23.07
N PRO A 176 -4.18 -12.98 -22.06
CA PRO A 176 -5.54 -12.49 -22.29
C PRO A 176 -5.49 -11.17 -23.07
N LYS A 177 -6.48 -10.95 -23.95
CA LYS A 177 -6.58 -9.75 -24.79
C LYS A 177 -7.73 -8.85 -24.39
N THR A 178 -8.69 -9.38 -23.64
CA THR A 178 -9.90 -8.68 -23.20
C THR A 178 -10.28 -9.15 -21.79
N TRP A 179 -11.14 -8.41 -21.11
CA TRP A 179 -11.73 -8.86 -19.84
C TRP A 179 -12.53 -10.17 -20.02
N ALA A 180 -13.18 -10.34 -21.17
CA ALA A 180 -13.90 -11.58 -21.46
C ALA A 180 -12.97 -12.80 -21.49
N ASP A 181 -11.71 -12.65 -21.94
CA ASP A 181 -10.74 -13.74 -21.89
C ASP A 181 -10.35 -14.09 -20.44
N VAL A 182 -10.29 -13.09 -19.55
CA VAL A 182 -10.01 -13.31 -18.12
C VAL A 182 -11.15 -14.07 -17.45
N LEU A 183 -12.40 -13.61 -17.65
CA LEU A 183 -13.58 -14.28 -17.11
C LEU A 183 -13.73 -15.70 -17.68
N SER A 184 -13.52 -15.89 -19.00
CA SER A 184 -13.57 -17.20 -19.63
C SER A 184 -12.53 -18.17 -19.09
N ALA A 185 -11.32 -17.68 -18.75
CA ALA A 185 -10.32 -18.51 -18.08
C ALA A 185 -10.78 -18.95 -16.67
N ALA A 186 -11.35 -18.02 -15.90
CA ALA A 186 -11.91 -18.31 -14.60
C ALA A 186 -13.07 -19.32 -14.66
N GLU A 187 -13.98 -19.19 -15.63
CA GLU A 187 -15.07 -20.15 -15.88
C GLU A 187 -14.55 -21.55 -16.19
N LYS A 188 -13.51 -21.67 -17.05
CA LYS A 188 -12.88 -22.94 -17.38
C LYS A 188 -12.24 -23.60 -16.14
N VAL A 189 -11.57 -22.81 -15.30
CA VAL A 189 -11.03 -23.31 -14.04
C VAL A 189 -12.13 -23.84 -13.14
N LYS A 190 -13.21 -23.08 -12.94
CA LYS A 190 -14.36 -23.50 -12.13
C LYS A 190 -15.00 -24.80 -12.63
N ALA A 191 -15.10 -24.94 -13.96
CA ALA A 191 -15.67 -26.15 -14.58
C ALA A 191 -14.73 -27.37 -14.43
N ALA A 192 -13.41 -27.17 -14.44
CA ALA A 192 -12.41 -28.21 -14.34
C ALA A 192 -12.18 -28.68 -12.89
N ASP A 193 -12.23 -27.74 -11.94
CA ASP A 193 -12.00 -28.01 -10.52
C ASP A 193 -12.83 -27.03 -9.64
N PRO A 194 -14.00 -27.45 -9.16
CA PRO A 194 -14.88 -26.60 -8.35
C PRO A 194 -14.32 -26.21 -6.98
N ASP A 195 -13.31 -26.92 -6.48
CA ASP A 195 -12.68 -26.66 -5.18
C ASP A 195 -11.60 -25.59 -5.25
N VAL A 196 -11.16 -25.21 -6.47
CA VAL A 196 -10.20 -24.12 -6.70
C VAL A 196 -10.95 -22.80 -6.81
N ILE A 197 -10.43 -21.74 -6.20
CA ILE A 197 -10.88 -20.36 -6.41
C ILE A 197 -10.40 -19.91 -7.79
N PRO A 198 -11.32 -19.62 -8.75
CA PRO A 198 -10.89 -19.28 -10.11
C PRO A 198 -10.10 -17.98 -10.21
N ILE A 199 -10.56 -16.91 -9.57
CA ILE A 199 -9.90 -15.61 -9.59
C ILE A 199 -10.11 -14.85 -8.28
N ASN A 200 -9.07 -14.15 -7.81
CA ASN A 200 -9.21 -13.16 -6.76
C ASN A 200 -9.07 -11.75 -7.34
N VAL A 201 -10.07 -10.91 -7.07
CA VAL A 201 -10.07 -9.46 -7.26
C VAL A 201 -10.43 -8.85 -5.92
N TYR A 202 -9.50 -8.15 -5.30
CA TYR A 202 -9.77 -7.51 -4.01
C TYR A 202 -10.98 -6.58 -4.12
N SER A 203 -11.93 -6.71 -3.21
CA SER A 203 -13.19 -5.98 -3.24
C SER A 203 -13.72 -5.73 -1.84
N GLY A 204 -14.46 -4.63 -1.68
CA GLY A 204 -15.08 -4.26 -0.41
C GLY A 204 -14.15 -3.54 0.55
N LYS A 205 -14.75 -3.04 1.63
CA LYS A 205 -14.08 -2.15 2.61
C LYS A 205 -12.97 -2.85 3.38
N THR A 206 -13.10 -4.15 3.61
CA THR A 206 -12.10 -4.93 4.35
C THR A 206 -10.76 -5.00 3.61
N ALA A 207 -10.80 -5.06 2.28
CA ALA A 207 -9.60 -5.02 1.45
C ALA A 207 -9.00 -3.60 1.33
N GLY A 208 -9.73 -2.57 1.77
CA GLY A 208 -9.23 -1.20 1.81
C GLY A 208 -8.73 -0.71 0.46
N GLU A 209 -7.54 -0.10 0.45
CA GLU A 209 -6.95 0.46 -0.76
C GLU A 209 -6.67 -0.58 -1.86
N ALA A 210 -6.50 -1.85 -1.51
CA ALA A 210 -6.39 -2.89 -2.53
C ALA A 210 -7.69 -3.10 -3.32
N ALA A 211 -8.85 -2.89 -2.70
CA ALA A 211 -10.12 -2.91 -3.44
C ALA A 211 -10.19 -1.75 -4.43
N SER A 212 -9.80 -0.55 -4.02
CA SER A 212 -9.79 0.61 -4.91
C SER A 212 -8.77 0.44 -6.04
N MET A 213 -7.51 0.22 -5.69
CA MET A 213 -6.40 0.26 -6.64
C MET A 213 -6.23 -1.05 -7.42
N GLN A 214 -6.02 -2.21 -6.75
CA GLN A 214 -5.85 -3.49 -7.43
C GLN A 214 -7.18 -4.03 -7.98
N GLY A 215 -8.30 -3.67 -7.37
CA GLY A 215 -9.62 -4.07 -7.83
C GLY A 215 -10.16 -3.12 -8.90
N LEU A 216 -10.78 -2.00 -8.48
CA LEU A 216 -11.53 -1.14 -9.39
C LEU A 216 -10.65 -0.36 -10.37
N GLU A 217 -9.60 0.31 -9.90
CA GLU A 217 -8.82 1.20 -10.76
C GLU A 217 -8.06 0.43 -11.84
N MET A 218 -7.59 -0.80 -11.56
CA MET A 218 -7.04 -1.68 -12.58
C MET A 218 -8.05 -1.99 -13.69
N LEU A 219 -9.33 -2.09 -13.36
CA LEU A 219 -10.41 -2.27 -14.34
C LEU A 219 -10.70 -0.95 -15.05
N LEU A 220 -10.99 0.11 -14.30
CA LEU A 220 -11.40 1.40 -14.86
C LEU A 220 -10.40 1.97 -15.86
N TYR A 221 -9.10 1.97 -15.53
CA TYR A 221 -8.07 2.43 -16.45
C TYR A 221 -7.78 1.46 -17.60
N GLY A 222 -8.37 0.27 -17.58
CA GLY A 222 -8.49 -0.62 -18.71
C GLY A 222 -9.66 -0.28 -19.64
N THR A 223 -10.48 0.72 -19.33
CA THR A 223 -11.51 1.30 -20.20
C THR A 223 -11.00 2.57 -20.89
N GLU A 224 -11.88 3.40 -21.43
CA GLU A 224 -11.54 4.73 -21.95
C GLU A 224 -11.79 5.84 -20.91
N ASP A 225 -12.22 5.46 -19.69
CA ASP A 225 -12.61 6.37 -18.61
C ASP A 225 -11.51 6.48 -17.52
N THR A 226 -11.65 7.48 -16.67
CA THR A 226 -10.74 7.77 -15.54
C THR A 226 -11.56 8.21 -14.33
N LEU A 227 -10.95 8.15 -13.12
CA LEU A 227 -11.53 8.71 -11.90
C LEU A 227 -11.43 10.23 -11.86
N TYR A 228 -10.35 10.78 -12.40
CA TYR A 228 -10.03 12.21 -12.27
C TYR A 228 -9.38 12.72 -13.56
N ASP A 229 -9.92 13.79 -14.09
CA ASP A 229 -9.33 14.52 -15.20
C ASP A 229 -8.30 15.51 -14.67
N THR A 230 -7.03 15.19 -14.86
CA THR A 230 -5.91 16.02 -14.39
C THR A 230 -5.81 17.36 -15.10
N SER A 231 -6.32 17.45 -16.34
CA SER A 231 -6.31 18.67 -17.15
C SER A 231 -7.39 19.65 -16.70
N ALA A 232 -8.61 19.14 -16.48
CA ALA A 232 -9.73 19.92 -15.98
C ALA A 232 -9.68 20.09 -14.46
N LYS A 233 -8.90 19.27 -13.75
CA LYS A 233 -8.84 19.15 -12.29
C LYS A 233 -10.22 18.82 -11.70
N LYS A 234 -10.91 17.84 -12.30
CA LYS A 234 -12.27 17.45 -11.92
C LYS A 234 -12.39 15.94 -11.75
N TRP A 235 -13.19 15.56 -10.77
CA TRP A 235 -13.61 14.18 -10.57
C TRP A 235 -14.65 13.78 -11.61
N VAL A 236 -14.50 12.57 -12.16
CA VAL A 236 -15.41 12.05 -13.18
C VAL A 236 -16.55 11.28 -12.50
N VAL A 237 -17.78 11.64 -12.82
CA VAL A 237 -19.01 11.00 -12.34
C VAL A 237 -19.88 10.58 -13.53
N GLY A 238 -20.73 9.57 -13.34
CA GLY A 238 -21.58 9.04 -14.42
C GLY A 238 -20.83 8.26 -15.48
N SER A 239 -19.62 7.81 -15.18
CA SER A 239 -18.74 7.07 -16.10
C SER A 239 -19.29 5.67 -16.44
N GLN A 240 -19.30 5.33 -17.72
CA GLN A 240 -19.67 3.99 -18.16
C GLN A 240 -18.58 2.98 -17.79
N GLY A 241 -17.30 3.36 -17.87
CA GLY A 241 -16.18 2.51 -17.46
C GLY A 241 -16.22 2.16 -15.97
N PHE A 242 -16.69 3.07 -15.11
CA PHE A 242 -16.90 2.76 -13.70
C PHE A 242 -18.00 1.70 -13.51
N LYS A 243 -19.11 1.80 -14.23
CA LYS A 243 -20.17 0.79 -14.22
C LYS A 243 -19.69 -0.55 -14.78
N ASP A 244 -18.96 -0.53 -15.88
CA ASP A 244 -18.40 -1.75 -16.49
C ASP A 244 -17.41 -2.44 -15.53
N SER A 245 -16.64 -1.65 -14.78
CA SER A 245 -15.72 -2.17 -13.75
C SER A 245 -16.47 -2.82 -12.58
N LEU A 246 -17.53 -2.18 -12.10
CA LEU A 246 -18.43 -2.78 -11.09
C LEU A 246 -19.13 -4.03 -11.61
N GLN A 247 -19.49 -4.07 -12.92
CA GLN A 247 -20.06 -5.26 -13.54
C GLN A 247 -19.07 -6.43 -13.54
N PHE A 248 -17.80 -6.18 -13.88
CA PHE A 248 -16.76 -7.21 -13.79
C PHE A 248 -16.64 -7.79 -12.38
N VAL A 249 -16.66 -6.93 -11.33
CA VAL A 249 -16.66 -7.36 -9.93
C VAL A 249 -17.90 -8.20 -9.61
N SER A 250 -19.07 -7.76 -10.07
CA SER A 250 -20.31 -8.51 -9.92
C SER A 250 -20.22 -9.88 -10.60
N ASP A 251 -19.72 -9.95 -11.83
CA ASP A 251 -19.56 -11.21 -12.58
C ASP A 251 -18.61 -12.18 -11.84
N VAL A 252 -17.54 -11.68 -11.26
CA VAL A 252 -16.63 -12.50 -10.44
C VAL A 252 -17.31 -13.07 -9.21
N TYR A 253 -17.98 -12.25 -8.42
CA TYR A 253 -18.52 -12.70 -7.12
C TYR A 253 -19.91 -13.33 -7.24
N GLN A 254 -20.84 -12.72 -7.95
CA GLN A 254 -22.19 -13.27 -8.15
C GLN A 254 -22.18 -14.45 -9.12
N GLY A 255 -21.20 -14.48 -10.07
CA GLY A 255 -20.92 -15.63 -10.93
C GLY A 255 -20.26 -16.81 -10.19
N GLY A 256 -19.83 -16.60 -8.93
CA GLY A 256 -19.13 -17.59 -8.11
C GLY A 256 -17.76 -17.95 -8.68
N LEU A 257 -17.08 -17.01 -9.31
CA LEU A 257 -15.71 -17.16 -9.83
C LEU A 257 -14.67 -16.68 -8.80
N GLY A 258 -15.08 -15.85 -7.85
CA GLY A 258 -14.24 -15.35 -6.78
C GLY A 258 -14.23 -16.23 -5.53
N PRO A 259 -13.48 -15.85 -4.50
CA PRO A 259 -13.56 -16.44 -3.17
C PRO A 259 -14.98 -16.23 -2.59
N SER A 260 -15.37 -17.06 -1.63
CA SER A 260 -16.63 -16.83 -0.90
C SER A 260 -16.63 -15.46 -0.23
N LEU A 261 -17.81 -14.88 0.00
CA LEU A 261 -17.93 -13.58 0.69
C LEU A 261 -17.25 -13.59 2.06
N GLN A 262 -17.31 -14.72 2.78
CA GLN A 262 -16.61 -14.86 4.06
C GLN A 262 -15.09 -14.74 3.90
N GLN A 263 -14.51 -15.33 2.86
CA GLN A 263 -13.09 -15.27 2.56
C GLN A 263 -12.69 -13.88 2.04
N ALA A 264 -13.49 -13.28 1.15
CA ALA A 264 -13.20 -11.98 0.55
C ALA A 264 -13.28 -10.83 1.56
N LEU A 265 -14.12 -10.96 2.58
CA LEU A 265 -14.29 -9.96 3.65
C LEU A 265 -13.50 -10.32 4.92
N ASP A 266 -12.57 -11.28 4.84
CA ASP A 266 -11.65 -11.59 5.94
C ASP A 266 -10.54 -10.51 5.99
N PRO A 267 -10.27 -9.90 7.15
CA PRO A 267 -9.17 -8.95 7.31
C PRO A 267 -7.78 -9.51 6.94
N ASN A 268 -7.63 -10.84 6.94
CA ASN A 268 -6.40 -11.53 6.59
C ASN A 268 -6.34 -11.98 5.12
N ILE A 269 -7.20 -11.47 4.26
CA ILE A 269 -7.27 -11.92 2.85
C ILE A 269 -5.91 -11.84 2.14
N PHE A 270 -5.10 -10.81 2.40
CA PHE A 270 -3.76 -10.67 1.82
C PHE A 270 -2.85 -11.83 2.22
N THR A 271 -2.82 -12.14 3.51
CA THR A 271 -2.05 -13.29 4.03
C THR A 271 -2.57 -14.59 3.43
N SER A 272 -3.89 -14.75 3.30
CA SER A 272 -4.49 -15.94 2.70
C SER A 272 -4.09 -16.09 1.23
N VAL A 273 -4.13 -15.05 0.43
CA VAL A 273 -3.70 -15.08 -0.98
C VAL A 273 -2.23 -15.42 -1.09
N THR A 274 -1.37 -14.68 -0.34
CA THR A 274 0.08 -14.74 -0.47
C THR A 274 0.69 -16.01 0.14
N ALA A 275 0.25 -16.40 1.33
CA ALA A 275 0.89 -17.46 2.11
C ALA A 275 0.15 -18.81 2.08
N ASP A 276 -1.12 -18.84 1.63
CA ASP A 276 -1.89 -20.09 1.56
C ASP A 276 -2.41 -20.37 0.14
N TRP A 277 -3.27 -19.53 -0.43
CA TRP A 277 -4.02 -19.90 -1.63
C TRP A 277 -3.16 -20.10 -2.86
N LEU A 278 -2.20 -19.20 -3.14
CA LEU A 278 -1.27 -19.37 -4.26
C LEU A 278 -0.29 -20.52 -4.02
N PRO A 279 0.45 -20.60 -2.88
CA PRO A 279 1.39 -21.70 -2.62
C PRO A 279 0.74 -23.09 -2.55
N SER A 280 -0.51 -23.19 -2.07
CA SER A 280 -1.24 -24.45 -1.98
C SER A 280 -2.06 -24.79 -3.23
N SER A 281 -1.92 -24.01 -4.32
CA SER A 281 -2.69 -24.19 -5.57
C SER A 281 -4.22 -24.16 -5.36
N LYS A 282 -4.70 -23.36 -4.40
CA LYS A 282 -6.13 -23.14 -4.14
C LYS A 282 -6.70 -21.96 -4.93
N LEU A 283 -5.85 -21.14 -5.53
CA LEU A 283 -6.21 -19.96 -6.33
C LEU A 283 -5.56 -20.05 -7.70
N ALA A 284 -6.35 -19.90 -8.75
CA ALA A 284 -5.87 -20.00 -10.11
C ALA A 284 -5.35 -18.68 -10.67
N ILE A 285 -6.04 -17.56 -10.41
CA ILE A 285 -5.68 -16.23 -10.92
C ILE A 285 -5.77 -15.22 -9.77
N ALA A 286 -4.71 -14.43 -9.57
CA ALA A 286 -4.72 -13.28 -8.67
C ALA A 286 -4.41 -12.00 -9.43
N LEU A 287 -5.31 -11.02 -9.39
CA LEU A 287 -5.03 -9.65 -9.81
C LEU A 287 -4.27 -8.97 -8.69
N ASP A 288 -2.94 -8.87 -8.82
CA ASP A 288 -2.06 -8.44 -7.74
C ASP A 288 -0.74 -7.85 -8.28
N GLY A 289 0.13 -7.43 -7.40
CA GLY A 289 1.33 -6.67 -7.75
C GLY A 289 2.64 -7.46 -7.77
N SER A 290 3.68 -6.75 -8.19
CA SER A 290 5.05 -7.25 -8.30
C SER A 290 5.63 -7.70 -6.96
N TRP A 291 5.22 -7.08 -5.84
CA TRP A 291 5.71 -7.35 -4.48
C TRP A 291 5.38 -8.75 -3.96
N GLN A 292 4.41 -9.46 -4.54
CA GLN A 292 3.98 -10.77 -4.06
C GLN A 292 5.16 -11.76 -3.93
N SER A 293 6.07 -11.73 -4.89
CA SER A 293 7.22 -12.63 -4.89
C SER A 293 8.21 -12.39 -3.74
N ALA A 294 8.18 -11.24 -3.08
CA ALA A 294 9.00 -10.96 -1.90
C ALA A 294 8.72 -11.93 -0.73
N ALA A 295 7.48 -12.39 -0.61
CA ALA A 295 7.12 -13.37 0.40
C ALA A 295 7.61 -14.79 0.07
N TRP A 296 7.84 -15.11 -1.22
CA TRP A 296 8.11 -16.47 -1.71
C TRP A 296 9.58 -16.80 -1.96
N VAL A 297 10.44 -15.78 -2.09
CA VAL A 297 11.89 -15.98 -2.26
C VAL A 297 12.51 -16.58 -1.00
N GLU A 298 13.75 -17.05 -1.11
CA GLU A 298 14.50 -17.54 0.05
C GLU A 298 14.63 -16.44 1.12
N GLY A 299 14.26 -16.77 2.36
CA GLY A 299 14.20 -15.81 3.45
C GLY A 299 12.91 -15.01 3.54
N GLY A 300 12.01 -15.11 2.56
CA GLY A 300 10.68 -14.48 2.59
C GLY A 300 9.76 -15.12 3.65
N THR A 301 8.72 -14.39 4.03
CA THR A 301 7.80 -14.78 5.13
C THR A 301 6.96 -16.01 4.82
N ALA A 302 6.80 -16.35 3.55
CA ALA A 302 6.08 -17.53 3.05
C ALA A 302 6.91 -18.25 1.98
N ALA A 303 8.19 -18.51 2.28
CA ALA A 303 9.15 -19.06 1.34
C ALA A 303 8.61 -20.27 0.55
N TRP A 304 8.59 -20.15 -0.77
CA TRP A 304 8.04 -21.14 -1.68
C TRP A 304 8.97 -21.31 -2.90
N PRO A 305 9.99 -22.18 -2.82
CA PRO A 305 11.02 -22.28 -3.87
C PRO A 305 10.50 -22.58 -5.28
N ALA A 306 9.36 -23.26 -5.39
CA ALA A 306 8.75 -23.61 -6.69
C ALA A 306 7.85 -22.50 -7.29
N TRP A 307 7.76 -21.33 -6.68
CA TRP A 307 6.80 -20.31 -7.11
C TRP A 307 6.98 -19.90 -8.58
N SER A 308 8.19 -19.69 -9.04
CA SER A 308 8.47 -19.24 -10.42
C SER A 308 8.23 -20.33 -11.48
N ASP A 309 8.34 -21.60 -11.08
CA ASP A 309 7.98 -22.74 -11.92
C ASP A 309 6.45 -22.95 -11.97
N THR A 310 5.76 -22.67 -10.86
CA THR A 310 4.31 -22.89 -10.71
C THR A 310 3.51 -21.73 -11.28
N LEU A 311 3.92 -20.49 -11.00
CA LEU A 311 3.19 -19.30 -11.42
C LEU A 311 3.70 -18.71 -12.73
N GLY A 312 2.78 -18.19 -13.52
CA GLY A 312 3.05 -17.30 -14.63
C GLY A 312 2.51 -15.90 -14.33
N ILE A 313 2.94 -14.93 -15.12
CA ILE A 313 2.51 -13.53 -15.02
C ILE A 313 1.98 -13.12 -16.39
N ALA A 314 0.81 -12.46 -16.41
CA ALA A 314 0.24 -11.85 -17.58
C ALA A 314 -0.13 -10.38 -17.30
N ALA A 315 -0.03 -9.51 -18.29
CA ALA A 315 -0.56 -8.17 -18.17
C ALA A 315 -2.10 -8.21 -18.05
N MET A 316 -2.69 -7.30 -17.27
CA MET A 316 -4.13 -7.11 -17.27
C MET A 316 -4.53 -6.48 -18.62
N PRO A 317 -5.44 -7.11 -19.42
CA PRO A 317 -5.86 -6.56 -20.69
C PRO A 317 -6.78 -5.35 -20.49
N THR A 318 -6.82 -4.47 -21.47
CA THR A 318 -7.89 -3.48 -21.59
C THR A 318 -9.24 -4.17 -21.86
N GLN A 319 -10.34 -3.51 -21.54
CA GLN A 319 -11.69 -4.08 -21.52
C GLN A 319 -12.04 -4.84 -22.83
N LYS A 320 -11.78 -4.22 -23.96
CA LYS A 320 -12.13 -4.73 -25.31
C LYS A 320 -10.89 -5.00 -26.18
N GLY A 321 -9.69 -4.94 -25.59
CA GLY A 321 -8.43 -5.02 -26.32
C GLY A 321 -8.05 -3.73 -27.06
N GLN A 322 -8.70 -2.61 -26.72
CA GLN A 322 -8.36 -1.29 -27.27
C GLN A 322 -6.95 -0.85 -26.83
N ALA A 323 -6.33 0.02 -27.64
CA ALA A 323 -4.99 0.54 -27.31
C ALA A 323 -4.96 1.18 -25.90
N PRO A 324 -3.89 0.97 -25.16
CA PRO A 324 -2.63 0.29 -25.51
C PRO A 324 -2.68 -1.24 -25.47
N GLY A 325 -3.81 -1.88 -25.20
CA GLY A 325 -4.03 -3.31 -25.16
C GLY A 325 -3.86 -3.93 -23.77
N THR A 326 -3.14 -3.25 -22.88
CA THR A 326 -2.93 -3.65 -21.49
C THR A 326 -2.97 -2.43 -20.58
N THR A 327 -3.22 -2.66 -19.30
CA THR A 327 -3.23 -1.64 -18.26
C THR A 327 -2.51 -2.14 -17.01
N SER A 328 -1.94 -1.23 -16.26
CA SER A 328 -1.40 -1.48 -14.94
C SER A 328 -1.65 -0.27 -14.03
N MET A 329 -1.49 -0.47 -12.74
CA MET A 329 -1.43 0.58 -11.73
C MET A 329 -0.06 0.56 -11.08
N SER A 330 0.49 1.73 -10.84
CA SER A 330 1.70 1.92 -10.05
C SER A 330 1.41 2.72 -8.80
N GLY A 331 2.09 2.35 -7.75
CA GLY A 331 2.11 3.05 -6.48
C GLY A 331 3.53 3.10 -5.96
N GLY A 332 3.65 2.81 -4.70
CA GLY A 332 4.92 2.73 -4.02
C GLY A 332 4.88 3.53 -2.73
N TRP A 333 6.03 3.54 -2.11
CA TRP A 333 6.19 4.13 -0.79
C TRP A 333 7.37 5.08 -0.79
N THR A 334 7.30 6.06 0.08
CA THR A 334 8.33 7.06 0.29
C THR A 334 8.81 7.05 1.73
N LEU A 335 9.98 7.61 1.96
CA LEU A 335 10.37 8.14 3.26
C LEU A 335 10.14 9.64 3.27
N ALA A 336 9.45 10.12 4.29
CA ALA A 336 9.15 11.52 4.52
C ALA A 336 9.68 11.98 5.87
N ILE A 337 9.88 13.30 6.03
CA ILE A 337 10.30 13.89 7.29
C ILE A 337 9.09 14.55 7.95
N GLY A 338 8.88 14.25 9.23
CA GLY A 338 7.82 14.84 10.03
C GLY A 338 8.03 16.33 10.28
N LYS A 339 6.99 17.14 10.12
CA LYS A 339 7.06 18.60 10.33
C LYS A 339 7.46 18.99 11.76
N ASN A 340 7.16 18.13 12.73
CA ASN A 340 7.43 18.38 14.14
C ASN A 340 8.83 17.95 14.59
N THR A 341 9.68 17.45 13.66
CA THR A 341 11.07 17.11 13.98
C THR A 341 11.82 18.32 14.54
N LYS A 342 12.66 18.07 15.52
CA LYS A 342 13.53 19.10 16.10
C LYS A 342 14.93 19.08 15.52
N ASN A 343 15.22 18.06 14.71
CA ASN A 343 16.52 17.86 14.09
C ASN A 343 16.36 17.46 12.64
N ALA A 344 15.89 18.40 11.81
CA ALA A 344 15.58 18.15 10.39
C ALA A 344 16.83 17.71 9.61
N ASP A 345 18.01 18.27 9.92
CA ASP A 345 19.24 17.88 9.23
C ASP A 345 19.62 16.42 9.52
N ALA A 346 19.54 15.99 10.78
CA ALA A 346 19.83 14.59 11.14
C ALA A 346 18.77 13.63 10.59
N ALA A 347 17.49 14.04 10.55
CA ALA A 347 16.42 13.27 9.93
C ALA A 347 16.66 13.11 8.42
N TRP A 348 17.13 14.17 7.73
CA TRP A 348 17.50 14.12 6.32
C TRP A 348 18.72 13.22 6.10
N ASP A 349 19.76 13.36 6.90
CA ASP A 349 20.97 12.53 6.78
C ASP A 349 20.65 11.04 6.98
N PHE A 350 19.75 10.72 7.92
CA PHE A 350 19.24 9.34 8.08
C PHE A 350 18.44 8.89 6.86
N LEU A 351 17.50 9.72 6.38
CA LEU A 351 16.68 9.40 5.22
C LEU A 351 17.55 9.14 4.00
N SER A 352 18.50 10.03 3.70
CA SER A 352 19.42 9.88 2.56
C SER A 352 20.31 8.63 2.68
N THR A 353 20.71 8.24 3.90
CA THR A 353 21.39 6.97 4.18
C THR A 353 20.48 5.79 3.84
N ALA A 354 19.21 5.83 4.27
CA ALA A 354 18.28 4.74 4.03
C ALA A 354 17.95 4.52 2.53
N VAL A 355 18.06 5.55 1.70
CA VAL A 355 17.80 5.48 0.26
C VAL A 355 19.06 5.60 -0.60
N ASN A 356 20.26 5.42 -0.02
CA ASN A 356 21.49 5.34 -0.78
C ASN A 356 21.46 4.12 -1.73
N LYS A 357 22.43 4.03 -2.65
CA LYS A 357 22.44 2.98 -3.67
C LYS A 357 22.39 1.57 -3.06
N ASP A 358 23.21 1.30 -2.05
CA ASP A 358 23.36 -0.05 -1.48
C ASP A 358 22.08 -0.47 -0.73
N ASN A 359 21.55 0.40 0.12
CA ASN A 359 20.29 0.17 0.84
C ASN A 359 19.09 0.09 -0.12
N ALA A 360 19.05 0.94 -1.15
CA ALA A 360 18.01 0.89 -2.17
C ALA A 360 18.08 -0.41 -2.99
N THR A 361 19.28 -0.89 -3.34
CA THR A 361 19.46 -2.17 -4.05
C THR A 361 18.93 -3.33 -3.20
N ALA A 362 19.39 -3.44 -1.95
CA ALA A 362 18.94 -4.49 -1.04
C ALA A 362 17.41 -4.45 -0.83
N TYR A 363 16.86 -3.28 -0.55
CA TYR A 363 15.41 -3.12 -0.33
C TYR A 363 14.58 -3.50 -1.57
N ASN A 364 14.97 -3.04 -2.76
CA ASN A 364 14.21 -3.35 -3.97
C ASN A 364 14.26 -4.85 -4.32
N ILE A 365 15.38 -5.53 -4.03
CA ILE A 365 15.48 -6.98 -4.17
C ILE A 365 14.59 -7.68 -3.13
N ASP A 366 14.75 -7.35 -1.85
CA ASP A 366 14.08 -8.02 -0.75
C ASP A 366 12.55 -7.81 -0.78
N ASN A 367 12.11 -6.63 -1.21
CA ASN A 367 10.69 -6.27 -1.28
C ASN A 367 10.09 -6.42 -2.69
N SER A 368 10.83 -7.01 -3.62
CA SER A 368 10.42 -7.20 -5.02
C SER A 368 9.82 -5.93 -5.65
N GLN A 369 10.44 -4.78 -5.36
CA GLN A 369 10.04 -3.49 -5.92
C GLN A 369 10.74 -3.24 -7.25
N ILE A 370 10.10 -2.47 -8.12
CA ILE A 370 10.72 -1.93 -9.31
C ILE A 370 11.59 -0.76 -8.89
N ALA A 371 12.89 -0.85 -9.19
CA ALA A 371 13.86 0.15 -8.79
C ALA A 371 13.60 1.49 -9.49
N VAL A 372 13.54 2.56 -8.70
CA VAL A 372 13.32 3.95 -9.18
C VAL A 372 14.62 4.74 -9.32
N ARG A 373 15.74 4.20 -8.81
CA ARG A 373 17.08 4.73 -9.05
C ARG A 373 17.68 4.09 -10.30
N SER A 374 18.14 4.88 -11.25
CA SER A 374 18.71 4.39 -12.52
C SER A 374 19.98 3.56 -12.32
N ASP A 375 20.80 3.89 -11.32
CA ASP A 375 22.01 3.15 -10.97
C ASP A 375 21.75 1.79 -10.30
N VAL A 376 20.55 1.60 -9.72
CA VAL A 376 20.06 0.31 -9.20
C VAL A 376 19.38 -0.46 -10.32
N ALA A 377 18.46 0.15 -11.05
CA ALA A 377 17.67 -0.49 -12.11
C ALA A 377 18.53 -1.11 -13.23
N GLN A 378 19.75 -0.60 -13.43
CA GLN A 378 20.70 -1.07 -14.44
C GLN A 378 21.74 -2.06 -13.89
N SER A 379 21.74 -2.34 -12.57
CA SER A 379 22.72 -3.26 -11.98
C SER A 379 22.35 -4.72 -12.25
N SER A 380 23.35 -5.56 -12.51
CA SER A 380 23.14 -7.00 -12.67
C SER A 380 22.66 -7.62 -11.36
N GLU A 381 23.12 -7.13 -10.21
CA GLU A 381 22.70 -7.58 -8.89
C GLU A 381 21.17 -7.52 -8.73
N TYR A 382 20.57 -6.39 -9.14
CA TYR A 382 19.11 -6.23 -9.09
C TYR A 382 18.40 -7.06 -10.17
N LEU A 383 18.87 -6.97 -11.43
CA LEU A 383 18.18 -7.58 -12.56
C LEU A 383 18.12 -9.12 -12.50
N ASP A 384 19.15 -9.75 -11.91
CA ASP A 384 19.25 -11.21 -11.80
C ASP A 384 18.62 -11.77 -10.51
N ALA A 385 18.24 -10.91 -9.58
CA ALA A 385 17.79 -11.34 -8.25
C ALA A 385 16.41 -12.01 -8.24
N ASN A 386 15.50 -11.61 -9.15
CA ASN A 386 14.12 -12.10 -9.14
C ASN A 386 13.57 -12.26 -10.57
N PRO A 387 13.12 -13.46 -10.97
CA PRO A 387 12.62 -13.71 -12.33
C PRO A 387 11.36 -12.91 -12.70
N SER A 388 10.61 -12.36 -11.73
CA SER A 388 9.41 -11.54 -11.99
C SER A 388 9.75 -10.11 -12.39
N PHE A 389 10.93 -9.58 -12.06
CA PHE A 389 11.29 -8.17 -12.26
C PHE A 389 11.17 -7.75 -13.72
N LYS A 390 11.71 -8.55 -14.64
CA LYS A 390 11.63 -8.22 -16.07
C LYS A 390 10.20 -8.07 -16.57
N THR A 391 9.31 -8.96 -16.13
CA THR A 391 7.90 -8.94 -16.58
C THR A 391 7.17 -7.74 -15.99
N PHE A 392 7.21 -7.53 -14.67
CA PHE A 392 6.52 -6.41 -14.05
C PHE A 392 7.09 -5.04 -14.45
N SER A 393 8.41 -4.94 -14.64
CA SER A 393 9.01 -3.71 -15.16
C SER A 393 8.51 -3.34 -16.57
N SER A 394 8.14 -4.33 -17.40
CA SER A 394 7.56 -4.07 -18.72
C SER A 394 6.14 -3.50 -18.68
N PHE A 395 5.44 -3.56 -17.53
CA PHE A 395 4.10 -2.98 -17.37
C PHE A 395 4.13 -1.48 -17.03
N VAL A 396 5.31 -0.93 -16.73
CA VAL A 396 5.48 0.50 -16.40
C VAL A 396 5.00 1.40 -17.55
N ASP A 397 5.16 0.98 -18.80
CA ASP A 397 4.77 1.76 -19.97
C ASP A 397 3.23 1.95 -20.11
N THR A 398 2.43 1.11 -19.44
CA THR A 398 0.96 1.15 -19.48
C THR A 398 0.35 1.37 -18.09
N THR A 399 1.15 1.89 -17.17
CA THR A 399 0.72 2.10 -15.79
C THR A 399 0.02 3.43 -15.60
N HIS A 400 -0.92 3.45 -14.68
CA HIS A 400 -1.60 4.63 -14.16
C HIS A 400 -1.29 4.81 -12.68
N PHE A 401 -1.56 5.98 -12.18
CA PHE A 401 -1.40 6.32 -10.78
C PHE A 401 -2.72 6.80 -10.19
N ARG A 402 -2.90 6.60 -8.90
CA ARG A 402 -4.02 7.16 -8.16
C ARG A 402 -4.05 8.68 -8.30
N PRO A 403 -5.23 9.31 -8.33
CA PRO A 403 -5.35 10.76 -8.33
C PRO A 403 -4.63 11.38 -7.12
N ALA A 404 -3.62 12.20 -7.37
CA ALA A 404 -2.87 12.90 -6.34
C ALA A 404 -3.66 14.14 -5.86
N THR A 405 -4.68 13.93 -5.03
CA THR A 405 -5.55 14.97 -4.45
C THR A 405 -5.79 14.70 -2.97
N GLU A 406 -6.05 15.75 -2.20
CA GLU A 406 -6.35 15.66 -0.76
C GLU A 406 -7.67 14.93 -0.44
N ASP A 407 -8.56 14.78 -1.42
CA ASP A 407 -9.85 14.10 -1.26
C ASP A 407 -9.81 12.63 -1.69
N TYR A 408 -8.70 12.15 -2.26
CA TYR A 408 -8.62 10.79 -2.77
C TYR A 408 -9.00 9.72 -1.74
N ASP A 409 -8.52 9.84 -0.50
CA ASP A 409 -8.85 8.89 0.58
C ASP A 409 -10.36 8.72 0.79
N LYS A 410 -11.09 9.82 0.77
CA LYS A 410 -12.54 9.81 0.97
C LYS A 410 -13.25 9.16 -0.22
N ILE A 411 -12.75 9.41 -1.42
CA ILE A 411 -13.31 8.88 -2.66
C ILE A 411 -12.95 7.39 -2.80
N SER A 412 -11.73 6.99 -2.49
CA SER A 412 -11.32 5.58 -2.41
C SER A 412 -12.26 4.78 -1.49
N ASN A 413 -12.61 5.34 -0.32
CA ASN A 413 -13.59 4.68 0.55
C ASN A 413 -14.97 4.50 -0.12
N GLN A 414 -15.43 5.45 -0.96
CA GLN A 414 -16.69 5.30 -1.69
C GLN A 414 -16.58 4.25 -2.81
N ILE A 415 -15.41 4.11 -3.44
CA ILE A 415 -15.13 2.99 -4.37
C ILE A 415 -15.31 1.65 -3.65
N GLN A 416 -14.70 1.49 -2.48
CA GLN A 416 -14.77 0.27 -1.67
C GLN A 416 -16.23 -0.05 -1.27
N VAL A 417 -17.02 0.97 -0.92
CA VAL A 417 -18.46 0.81 -0.62
C VAL A 417 -19.23 0.33 -1.84
N ALA A 418 -19.01 0.92 -3.01
CA ALA A 418 -19.68 0.53 -4.26
C ALA A 418 -19.32 -0.91 -4.65
N MET A 419 -18.03 -1.27 -4.56
CA MET A 419 -17.58 -2.63 -4.83
C MET A 419 -18.19 -3.66 -3.86
N GLU A 420 -18.25 -3.35 -2.56
CA GLU A 420 -18.87 -4.23 -1.56
C GLU A 420 -20.35 -4.43 -1.83
N ALA A 421 -21.07 -3.39 -2.22
CA ALA A 421 -22.49 -3.47 -2.52
C ALA A 421 -22.80 -4.40 -3.70
N VAL A 422 -21.98 -4.36 -4.78
CA VAL A 422 -22.17 -5.23 -5.94
C VAL A 422 -21.66 -6.67 -5.69
N MET A 423 -20.52 -6.83 -5.01
CA MET A 423 -19.97 -8.16 -4.72
C MET A 423 -20.91 -8.98 -3.80
N THR A 424 -21.58 -8.30 -2.87
CA THR A 424 -22.54 -8.95 -1.93
C THR A 424 -23.92 -9.12 -2.52
N GLY A 425 -24.21 -8.50 -3.68
CA GLY A 425 -25.56 -8.48 -4.27
C GLY A 425 -26.54 -7.58 -3.52
N GLN A 426 -26.05 -6.70 -2.65
CA GLN A 426 -26.90 -5.73 -1.91
C GLN A 426 -27.43 -4.63 -2.82
N SER A 427 -26.74 -4.32 -3.90
CA SER A 427 -27.11 -3.27 -4.86
C SER A 427 -26.90 -3.74 -6.29
N SER A 428 -27.72 -3.24 -7.20
CA SER A 428 -27.41 -3.35 -8.62
C SER A 428 -26.18 -2.52 -8.97
N VAL A 429 -25.53 -2.81 -10.09
CA VAL A 429 -24.41 -2.03 -10.62
C VAL A 429 -24.80 -0.57 -10.84
N ASP A 430 -25.98 -0.31 -11.42
CA ASP A 430 -26.47 1.03 -11.68
C ASP A 430 -26.72 1.81 -10.37
N ASP A 431 -27.33 1.18 -9.36
CA ASP A 431 -27.61 1.85 -8.09
C ASP A 431 -26.32 2.12 -7.31
N ALA A 432 -25.37 1.17 -7.31
CA ALA A 432 -24.06 1.34 -6.66
C ALA A 432 -23.25 2.47 -7.32
N ALA A 433 -23.22 2.53 -8.66
CA ALA A 433 -22.56 3.60 -9.39
C ALA A 433 -23.21 4.97 -9.13
N ALA A 434 -24.55 5.04 -9.13
CA ALA A 434 -25.26 6.26 -8.82
C ALA A 434 -25.02 6.73 -7.37
N ALA A 435 -24.94 5.81 -6.41
CA ALA A 435 -24.61 6.14 -5.02
C ALA A 435 -23.17 6.68 -4.91
N TYR A 436 -22.21 6.06 -5.62
CA TYR A 436 -20.84 6.56 -5.71
C TYR A 436 -20.79 7.99 -6.27
N ASP A 437 -21.45 8.26 -7.39
CA ASP A 437 -21.49 9.58 -8.01
C ASP A 437 -22.00 10.65 -7.04
N GLN A 438 -23.09 10.36 -6.32
CA GLN A 438 -23.64 11.27 -5.32
C GLN A 438 -22.68 11.51 -4.14
N ALA A 439 -21.98 10.46 -3.71
CA ALA A 439 -20.99 10.57 -2.64
C ALA A 439 -19.79 11.43 -3.08
N VAL A 440 -19.28 11.25 -4.30
CA VAL A 440 -18.21 12.07 -4.86
C VAL A 440 -18.62 13.54 -4.92
N ILE A 441 -19.82 13.83 -5.49
CA ILE A 441 -20.36 15.21 -5.53
C ILE A 441 -20.48 15.79 -4.10
N GLY A 442 -20.92 14.98 -3.14
CA GLY A 442 -21.04 15.42 -1.73
C GLY A 442 -19.68 15.71 -1.05
N ILE A 443 -18.60 15.06 -1.49
CA ILE A 443 -17.25 15.25 -0.94
C ILE A 443 -16.58 16.48 -1.53
N VAL A 444 -16.63 16.64 -2.87
CA VAL A 444 -15.82 17.65 -3.58
C VAL A 444 -16.61 18.85 -4.08
N GLY A 445 -17.95 18.80 -4.08
CA GLY A 445 -18.83 19.80 -4.68
C GLY A 445 -19.07 19.56 -6.19
N GLU A 446 -20.25 19.93 -6.69
CA GLU A 446 -20.65 19.74 -8.08
C GLU A 446 -19.71 20.46 -9.06
N GLU A 447 -19.20 21.64 -8.67
CA GLU A 447 -18.27 22.44 -9.45
C GLU A 447 -16.92 21.75 -9.70
N ASN A 448 -16.53 20.80 -8.86
CA ASN A 448 -15.29 20.03 -8.97
C ASN A 448 -15.53 18.65 -9.60
N THR A 449 -16.71 18.43 -10.20
CA THR A 449 -17.05 17.22 -10.92
C THR A 449 -17.32 17.49 -12.40
N GLN A 450 -17.20 16.45 -13.21
CA GLN A 450 -17.64 16.43 -14.61
C GLN A 450 -18.24 15.08 -14.96
N LYS A 451 -19.07 15.01 -16.00
CA LYS A 451 -19.60 13.75 -16.51
C LYS A 451 -18.59 13.05 -17.41
N GLY A 452 -18.45 11.74 -17.21
CA GLY A 452 -17.72 10.83 -18.09
C GLY A 452 -18.52 10.46 -19.32
#